data_d24d33cd5958d8967247b67a50bdb329
#
_entry.id   d24d33cd5958d8967247b67a50bdb329
#
_cell.length_a   1.000
_cell.length_b   1.000
_cell.length_c   1.000
_cell.angle_alpha   90.00
_cell.angle_beta   90.00
_cell.angle_gamma   90.00
#
_symmetry.space_group_name_H-M   'P 1'
#
loop_
_entity.id
_entity.type
_entity.pdbx_description
1 polymer ?
#
loop_
_entity_poly.entity_id
_entity_poly.type
_entity_poly.pdbx_seq_one_letter_code
_entity_poly.pdbx_strand_id
1 'polypeptide(L)'
;YGVRNINVEDKNSKLQPIIQMPNELSPEKEFSVSISEKTKKSMTYTLAIVDEGLLDLTSFKTPNAWNEFYAREALGVRTWDLFDRVLGANTGMIGPLLSIGGDEALKASSDKVNRFKPVVKFLGPFTTKNGETKTHKIKLPPYVGSVRVMVVAGGNGAYGSAEKTVAVKNALMTLSTLPRVLGPGEEVWLPVNVFAMDRKVKNVQVSVRTGGLLKLLDGASKSVSFNATGDTIVYFTLKAGNSTGAEQVRIKASGGGESVSETIDIGIRNPNPPVVISQSVLIDPNGNAQLALNPGNVNPTDWAKLELSRIPSVNLNKNLSYLAEYPHGCTEQVTSQGFPLLYLGNFVSLSDVEKELTNKKIASVIQVLSSRQLPDGGFVYWPGQGFASEWASTYAGHFLVEAKNKGFDVSQSVIGRWVCFQQKLARNWTRIDSHRGYYGISMTELQQAYRLYALALSGNTELGAMNRMREIADLNLQAKWRLAAAYALAGKPDVANSLVFNASDAVEDYRSNNDTYGSPARDKAMIMQTYLLLGNIEKALQLAPDVSRALSSDYISTQTVAFGLTAMAQ
;
A
#
# COMPACT_ATOMS: atom_id res chain seq x y z
N TYR A 1 -1.04 -22.39 -58.77
CA TYR A 1 -1.67 -21.06 -58.61
C TYR A 1 -0.83 -20.26 -57.65
N GLY A 2 -0.87 -18.93 -57.82
CA GLY A 2 -0.15 -18.00 -56.93
C GLY A 2 -1.13 -17.00 -56.32
N VAL A 3 -0.83 -16.56 -55.08
CA VAL A 3 -1.57 -15.53 -54.39
C VAL A 3 -0.73 -14.25 -54.40
N ARG A 4 -1.30 -13.16 -54.87
CA ARG A 4 -0.67 -11.83 -54.88
C ARG A 4 -1.49 -10.85 -54.06
N ASN A 5 -0.87 -10.17 -53.14
CA ASN A 5 -1.52 -9.13 -52.36
C ASN A 5 -1.80 -7.89 -53.23
N ILE A 6 -3.03 -7.43 -53.23
CA ILE A 6 -3.44 -6.16 -53.83
C ILE A 6 -3.82 -5.22 -52.70
N ASN A 7 -3.21 -4.04 -52.64
CA ASN A 7 -3.59 -3.01 -51.69
C ASN A 7 -4.68 -2.16 -52.32
N VAL A 8 -5.85 -2.15 -51.71
CA VAL A 8 -6.94 -1.24 -52.03
C VAL A 8 -7.11 -0.28 -50.84
N GLU A 9 -6.98 0.99 -51.12
CA GLU A 9 -7.08 2.02 -50.08
C GLU A 9 -8.16 3.04 -50.49
N ASP A 10 -9.17 3.21 -49.63
CA ASP A 10 -10.11 4.33 -49.79
C ASP A 10 -9.48 5.59 -49.14
N LYS A 11 -9.22 6.60 -49.98
CA LYS A 11 -8.73 7.90 -49.53
C LYS A 11 -9.67 8.60 -48.55
N ASN A 12 -10.97 8.24 -48.56
CA ASN A 12 -11.91 8.79 -47.62
C ASN A 12 -11.83 8.22 -46.22
N SER A 13 -11.21 7.04 -46.06
CA SER A 13 -10.96 6.42 -44.75
C SER A 13 -9.82 7.10 -43.97
N LYS A 14 -9.07 8.01 -44.60
CA LYS A 14 -7.94 8.69 -43.93
C LYS A 14 -8.29 10.13 -43.56
N LEU A 15 -7.95 10.49 -42.31
CA LEU A 15 -7.84 11.86 -41.85
C LEU A 15 -6.37 12.27 -41.83
N GLN A 16 -6.10 13.55 -42.13
CA GLN A 16 -4.76 14.12 -42.09
C GLN A 16 -4.73 15.33 -41.16
N PRO A 17 -4.67 15.11 -39.83
CA PRO A 17 -4.56 16.21 -38.88
C PRO A 17 -3.28 17.02 -39.10
N ILE A 18 -3.37 18.34 -38.98
CA ILE A 18 -2.24 19.27 -39.07
C ILE A 18 -2.10 19.96 -37.74
N ILE A 19 -0.88 19.94 -37.20
CA ILE A 19 -0.49 20.61 -35.95
C ILE A 19 0.30 21.87 -36.31
N GLN A 20 -0.28 23.04 -36.02
CA GLN A 20 0.38 24.34 -36.16
C GLN A 20 0.73 24.88 -34.76
N MET A 21 2.00 25.07 -34.48
CA MET A 21 2.52 25.59 -33.24
C MET A 21 3.94 26.14 -33.42
N PRO A 22 4.46 26.95 -32.47
CA PRO A 22 5.85 27.42 -32.52
C PRO A 22 6.85 26.26 -32.63
N ASN A 23 7.99 26.51 -33.25
CA ASN A 23 9.06 25.52 -33.38
C ASN A 23 9.93 25.41 -32.13
N GLU A 24 9.78 26.35 -31.22
CA GLU A 24 10.45 26.38 -29.92
C GLU A 24 9.48 26.93 -28.86
N LEU A 25 9.47 26.36 -27.68
CA LEU A 25 8.63 26.77 -26.56
C LEU A 25 9.47 27.27 -25.39
N SER A 26 8.89 28.17 -24.60
CA SER A 26 9.45 28.58 -23.32
C SER A 26 8.66 27.97 -22.17
N PRO A 27 9.30 27.44 -21.12
CA PRO A 27 8.60 26.97 -19.93
C PRO A 27 7.80 28.11 -19.29
N GLU A 28 6.71 27.77 -18.60
CA GLU A 28 5.84 28.68 -17.87
C GLU A 28 5.13 29.77 -18.69
N LYS A 29 5.41 29.87 -20.01
CA LYS A 29 4.71 30.78 -20.93
C LYS A 29 3.55 30.04 -21.61
N GLU A 30 2.45 30.78 -21.88
CA GLU A 30 1.33 30.30 -22.67
C GLU A 30 1.68 30.29 -24.16
N PHE A 31 1.37 29.19 -24.86
CA PHE A 31 1.49 29.09 -26.30
C PHE A 31 0.22 28.50 -26.91
N SER A 32 0.06 28.71 -28.21
CA SER A 32 -1.10 28.22 -28.93
C SER A 32 -0.74 27.01 -29.80
N VAL A 33 -1.61 26.00 -29.76
CA VAL A 33 -1.59 24.84 -30.66
C VAL A 33 -2.88 24.85 -31.45
N SER A 34 -2.77 25.01 -32.77
CA SER A 34 -3.91 25.03 -33.69
C SER A 34 -3.97 23.71 -34.44
N ILE A 35 -5.15 23.08 -34.40
CA ILE A 35 -5.41 21.80 -35.05
C ILE A 35 -6.43 21.99 -36.14
N SER A 36 -6.11 21.51 -37.36
CA SER A 36 -6.99 21.49 -38.52
C SER A 36 -6.86 20.17 -39.27
N GLU A 37 -7.79 19.91 -40.21
CA GLU A 37 -7.71 18.74 -41.08
C GLU A 37 -7.41 19.18 -42.53
N LYS A 38 -6.42 18.54 -43.14
CA LYS A 38 -5.87 18.95 -44.46
C LYS A 38 -6.89 18.93 -45.60
N THR A 39 -7.77 17.94 -45.57
CA THR A 39 -8.81 17.76 -46.61
C THR A 39 -10.14 18.42 -46.24
N LYS A 40 -10.15 19.21 -45.15
CA LYS A 40 -11.31 19.93 -44.61
C LYS A 40 -12.46 19.05 -44.15
N LYS A 41 -12.21 17.77 -43.83
CA LYS A 41 -13.18 16.86 -43.23
C LYS A 41 -13.43 17.23 -41.77
N SER A 42 -14.64 16.94 -41.27
CA SER A 42 -14.90 16.98 -39.83
C SER A 42 -14.16 15.86 -39.11
N MET A 43 -13.68 16.11 -37.90
CA MET A 43 -13.02 15.11 -37.09
C MET A 43 -13.22 15.34 -35.58
N THR A 44 -13.24 14.27 -34.82
CA THR A 44 -13.09 14.30 -33.36
C THR A 44 -11.69 13.84 -33.04
N TYR A 45 -10.96 14.57 -32.17
CA TYR A 45 -9.58 14.28 -31.88
C TYR A 45 -9.24 14.49 -30.39
N THR A 46 -8.18 13.82 -29.97
CA THR A 46 -7.51 14.06 -28.70
C THR A 46 -6.15 14.71 -28.94
N LEU A 47 -5.70 15.52 -27.99
CA LEU A 47 -4.41 16.22 -28.01
C LEU A 47 -3.61 15.82 -26.80
N ALA A 48 -2.45 15.21 -27.01
CA ALA A 48 -1.51 14.86 -25.94
C ALA A 48 -0.22 15.65 -26.11
N ILE A 49 0.35 16.12 -25.00
CA ILE A 49 1.65 16.79 -24.94
C ILE A 49 2.46 16.07 -23.89
N VAL A 50 3.49 15.35 -24.31
CA VAL A 50 4.24 14.46 -23.42
C VAL A 50 5.76 14.70 -23.60
N ASP A 51 6.47 14.60 -22.50
CA ASP A 51 7.94 14.61 -22.47
C ASP A 51 8.49 13.54 -23.40
N GLU A 52 9.34 13.95 -24.35
CA GLU A 52 9.97 13.07 -25.33
C GLU A 52 10.83 12.00 -24.65
N GLY A 53 11.58 12.36 -23.62
CA GLY A 53 12.42 11.41 -22.88
C GLY A 53 11.60 10.32 -22.18
N LEU A 54 10.39 10.65 -21.70
CA LEU A 54 9.47 9.66 -21.14
C LEU A 54 8.95 8.70 -22.22
N LEU A 55 8.64 9.22 -23.41
CA LEU A 55 8.18 8.41 -24.55
C LEU A 55 9.29 7.49 -25.07
N ASP A 56 10.52 7.97 -25.11
CA ASP A 56 11.69 7.17 -25.53
C ASP A 56 11.97 6.03 -24.53
N LEU A 57 11.89 6.30 -23.23
CA LEU A 57 12.06 5.28 -22.18
C LEU A 57 11.02 4.14 -22.29
N THR A 58 9.80 4.48 -22.71
CA THR A 58 8.71 3.50 -22.88
C THR A 58 8.60 2.96 -24.30
N SER A 59 9.43 3.42 -25.23
CA SER A 59 9.33 3.14 -26.67
C SER A 59 7.93 3.43 -27.23
N PHE A 60 7.22 4.40 -26.64
CA PHE A 60 5.85 4.75 -27.02
C PHE A 60 5.83 5.48 -28.36
N LYS A 61 4.98 5.01 -29.26
CA LYS A 61 4.72 5.65 -30.57
C LYS A 61 3.33 6.26 -30.59
N THR A 62 3.18 7.36 -31.32
CA THR A 62 1.85 7.97 -31.52
C THR A 62 0.88 6.95 -32.12
N PRO A 63 -0.26 6.67 -31.48
CA PRO A 63 -1.20 5.68 -31.98
C PRO A 63 -1.70 6.00 -33.37
N ASN A 64 -1.64 5.03 -34.27
CA ASN A 64 -2.16 5.13 -35.63
C ASN A 64 -3.44 4.29 -35.76
N ALA A 65 -4.55 4.90 -35.39
CA ALA A 65 -5.86 4.25 -35.41
C ALA A 65 -6.25 3.73 -36.81
N TRP A 66 -5.81 4.39 -37.88
CA TRP A 66 -6.07 3.90 -39.22
C TRP A 66 -5.42 2.56 -39.50
N ASN A 67 -4.15 2.40 -39.13
CA ASN A 67 -3.43 1.13 -39.31
C ASN A 67 -4.05 -0.02 -38.50
N GLU A 68 -4.62 0.28 -37.33
CA GLU A 68 -5.27 -0.74 -36.47
C GLU A 68 -6.64 -1.13 -37.03
N PHE A 69 -7.49 -0.16 -37.34
CA PHE A 69 -8.86 -0.42 -37.81
C PHE A 69 -8.92 -0.93 -39.25
N TYR A 70 -7.95 -0.60 -40.09
CA TYR A 70 -7.79 -1.06 -41.46
C TYR A 70 -6.60 -2.03 -41.62
N ALA A 71 -6.21 -2.70 -40.55
CA ALA A 71 -5.23 -3.78 -40.60
C ALA A 71 -5.68 -4.88 -41.56
N ARG A 72 -4.73 -5.52 -42.18
CA ARG A 72 -5.05 -6.67 -43.05
C ARG A 72 -5.60 -7.80 -42.20
N GLU A 73 -6.73 -8.33 -42.58
CA GLU A 73 -7.25 -9.55 -42.01
C GLU A 73 -6.50 -10.76 -42.56
N ALA A 74 -6.42 -11.81 -41.75
CA ALA A 74 -5.83 -13.06 -42.18
C ALA A 74 -6.68 -13.67 -43.30
N LEU A 75 -6.03 -14.21 -44.33
CA LEU A 75 -6.74 -14.94 -45.38
C LEU A 75 -7.47 -16.14 -44.75
N GLY A 76 -8.80 -16.12 -44.76
CA GLY A 76 -9.63 -17.18 -44.18
C GLY A 76 -9.57 -18.53 -44.92
N VAL A 77 -8.78 -18.61 -45.98
CA VAL A 77 -8.59 -19.82 -46.80
C VAL A 77 -7.26 -20.45 -46.41
N ARG A 78 -7.32 -21.72 -45.95
CA ARG A 78 -6.13 -22.57 -45.81
C ARG A 78 -5.86 -23.26 -47.12
N THR A 79 -4.71 -22.99 -47.75
CA THR A 79 -4.23 -23.72 -48.89
C THR A 79 -3.49 -24.96 -48.40
N TRP A 80 -3.83 -26.10 -48.95
CA TRP A 80 -3.12 -27.36 -48.71
C TRP A 80 -2.24 -27.66 -49.91
N ASP A 81 -0.98 -27.94 -49.63
CA ASP A 81 -0.01 -28.39 -50.61
C ASP A 81 0.47 -29.78 -50.19
N LEU A 82 0.56 -30.68 -51.11
CA LEU A 82 1.08 -32.05 -50.92
C LEU A 82 2.59 -32.12 -51.21
N PHE A 83 3.24 -31.02 -51.50
CA PHE A 83 4.61 -30.96 -51.92
C PHE A 83 5.59 -31.57 -50.90
N ASP A 84 5.36 -31.29 -49.61
CA ASP A 84 6.14 -31.87 -48.50
C ASP A 84 6.02 -33.39 -48.37
N ARG A 85 4.89 -33.95 -48.80
CA ARG A 85 4.67 -35.41 -48.83
C ARG A 85 5.33 -36.06 -50.03
N VAL A 86 5.50 -35.34 -51.13
CA VAL A 86 6.12 -35.87 -52.37
C VAL A 86 7.64 -35.86 -52.26
N LEU A 87 8.24 -34.90 -51.58
CA LEU A 87 9.70 -34.76 -51.47
C LEU A 87 10.31 -35.30 -50.18
N GLY A 88 9.55 -35.83 -49.26
CA GLY A 88 10.05 -36.44 -48.01
C GLY A 88 10.93 -35.53 -47.18
N ALA A 89 10.79 -34.21 -47.33
CA ALA A 89 11.56 -33.25 -46.58
C ALA A 89 11.01 -33.18 -45.13
N ASN A 90 11.65 -33.91 -44.24
CA ASN A 90 11.51 -33.74 -42.80
C ASN A 90 12.15 -32.38 -42.40
N THR A 91 11.45 -31.29 -42.61
CA THR A 91 11.78 -30.06 -41.91
C THR A 91 11.34 -30.22 -40.47
N GLY A 92 12.31 -30.45 -39.58
CA GLY A 92 12.05 -30.51 -38.16
C GLY A 92 11.25 -29.29 -37.73
N MET A 93 10.07 -29.51 -37.16
CA MET A 93 9.36 -28.46 -36.46
C MET A 93 10.27 -27.95 -35.33
N ILE A 94 10.89 -26.81 -35.55
CA ILE A 94 11.36 -25.99 -34.45
C ILE A 94 10.08 -25.41 -33.86
N GLY A 95 9.59 -26.06 -32.78
CA GLY A 95 8.49 -25.51 -32.00
C GLY A 95 8.79 -24.06 -31.62
N PRO A 96 7.80 -23.18 -31.59
CA PRO A 96 8.00 -21.84 -31.11
C PRO A 96 8.58 -21.97 -29.70
N LEU A 97 9.82 -21.52 -29.54
CA LEU A 97 10.38 -21.30 -28.24
C LEU A 97 9.41 -20.36 -27.54
N LEU A 98 8.76 -20.87 -26.53
CA LEU A 98 7.92 -20.13 -25.64
C LEU A 98 8.65 -18.85 -25.23
N SER A 99 8.18 -17.74 -25.71
CA SER A 99 8.45 -16.45 -25.07
C SER A 99 7.84 -16.54 -23.68
N ILE A 100 8.68 -16.85 -22.71
CA ILE A 100 8.35 -16.66 -21.32
C ILE A 100 8.34 -15.13 -21.15
N GLY A 101 7.14 -14.55 -21.33
CA GLY A 101 6.85 -13.19 -20.99
C GLY A 101 6.93 -13.05 -19.48
N GLY A 102 8.10 -12.64 -19.01
CA GLY A 102 8.27 -12.18 -17.65
C GLY A 102 7.65 -10.81 -17.49
N ASP A 103 6.35 -10.74 -17.23
CA ASP A 103 5.63 -9.50 -16.89
C ASP A 103 5.80 -9.11 -15.41
N GLU A 104 6.82 -9.64 -14.73
CA GLU A 104 7.12 -9.34 -13.33
C GLU A 104 8.16 -8.25 -13.10
N ALA A 105 8.74 -7.68 -14.16
CA ALA A 105 9.85 -6.73 -14.00
C ALA A 105 9.44 -5.26 -13.88
N LEU A 106 8.16 -4.90 -13.84
CA LEU A 106 7.72 -3.50 -13.85
C LEU A 106 6.85 -3.08 -12.66
N LYS A 107 6.91 -3.81 -11.55
CA LYS A 107 6.61 -3.21 -10.23
C LYS A 107 7.91 -2.72 -9.57
N ALA A 108 8.76 -2.08 -10.34
CA ALA A 108 9.78 -1.23 -9.78
C ALA A 108 9.09 0.02 -9.22
N SER A 109 8.96 0.02 -7.90
CA SER A 109 8.75 1.17 -7.04
C SER A 109 8.57 2.52 -7.77
N SER A 110 7.33 2.98 -7.83
CA SER A 110 6.93 4.33 -8.26
C SER A 110 7.44 5.46 -7.34
N ASP A 111 8.41 5.18 -6.48
CA ASP A 111 9.01 6.11 -5.54
C ASP A 111 10.37 6.67 -5.97
N LYS A 112 10.76 6.51 -7.22
CA LYS A 112 11.80 7.37 -7.78
C LYS A 112 11.14 8.71 -8.08
N VAL A 113 11.16 9.61 -7.11
CA VAL A 113 10.85 11.02 -7.33
C VAL A 113 11.77 11.49 -8.47
N ASN A 114 11.17 11.55 -9.65
CA ASN A 114 11.77 12.21 -10.79
C ASN A 114 11.80 13.69 -10.41
N ARG A 115 13.00 14.27 -10.22
CA ARG A 115 13.19 15.69 -9.85
C ARG A 115 12.62 16.63 -10.90
N PHE A 116 12.49 16.15 -12.12
CA PHE A 116 11.76 16.78 -13.20
C PHE A 116 10.41 16.10 -13.29
N LYS A 117 9.37 16.80 -12.90
CA LYS A 117 8.00 16.34 -13.16
C LYS A 117 7.85 16.24 -14.67
N PRO A 118 7.70 15.04 -15.26
CA PRO A 118 7.56 14.91 -16.69
C PRO A 118 6.32 15.66 -17.13
N VAL A 119 6.39 16.29 -18.29
CA VAL A 119 5.23 16.93 -18.89
C VAL A 119 4.34 15.85 -19.46
N VAL A 120 3.15 15.68 -18.89
CA VAL A 120 2.11 14.81 -19.42
C VAL A 120 0.79 15.60 -19.35
N LYS A 121 0.29 16.03 -20.52
CA LYS A 121 -1.01 16.67 -20.64
C LYS A 121 -1.83 15.94 -21.70
N PHE A 122 -3.05 15.59 -21.34
CA PHE A 122 -4.02 14.97 -22.23
C PHE A 122 -5.29 15.81 -22.23
N LEU A 123 -5.74 16.22 -23.42
CA LEU A 123 -6.85 17.14 -23.63
C LEU A 123 -7.84 16.56 -24.65
N GLY A 124 -9.11 16.82 -24.44
CA GLY A 124 -10.19 16.40 -25.35
C GLY A 124 -11.11 15.32 -24.75
N PRO A 125 -11.97 14.67 -25.59
CA PRO A 125 -12.05 14.85 -27.06
C PRO A 125 -12.58 16.20 -27.50
N PHE A 126 -12.11 16.69 -28.65
CA PHE A 126 -12.56 17.90 -29.30
C PHE A 126 -13.12 17.59 -30.70
N THR A 127 -14.17 18.24 -31.11
CA THR A 127 -14.73 18.08 -32.46
C THR A 127 -14.52 19.34 -33.29
N THR A 128 -14.08 19.19 -34.53
CA THR A 128 -14.04 20.25 -35.57
C THR A 128 -15.04 19.95 -36.66
N LYS A 129 -15.68 21.01 -37.18
CA LYS A 129 -16.51 20.94 -38.37
C LYS A 129 -15.66 21.00 -39.63
N ASN A 130 -16.27 20.82 -40.80
CA ASN A 130 -15.57 20.86 -42.07
C ASN A 130 -14.82 22.19 -42.28
N GLY A 131 -13.49 22.09 -42.43
CA GLY A 131 -12.63 23.26 -42.66
C GLY A 131 -12.33 24.10 -41.40
N GLU A 132 -12.82 23.72 -40.24
CA GLU A 132 -12.60 24.45 -38.99
C GLU A 132 -11.16 24.19 -38.47
N THR A 133 -10.53 25.26 -37.96
CA THR A 133 -9.29 25.21 -37.20
C THR A 133 -9.60 25.51 -35.74
N LYS A 134 -9.23 24.63 -34.82
CA LYS A 134 -9.43 24.83 -33.38
C LYS A 134 -8.10 25.09 -32.71
N THR A 135 -8.03 26.20 -31.94
CA THR A 135 -6.82 26.65 -31.26
C THR A 135 -6.94 26.39 -29.76
N HIS A 136 -5.93 25.77 -29.19
CA HIS A 136 -5.79 25.48 -27.76
C HIS A 136 -4.68 26.33 -27.17
N LYS A 137 -4.98 27.04 -26.09
CA LYS A 137 -4.00 27.76 -25.28
C LYS A 137 -3.49 26.86 -24.17
N ILE A 138 -2.18 26.68 -24.12
CA ILE A 138 -1.51 25.71 -23.26
C ILE A 138 -0.35 26.38 -22.55
N LYS A 139 -0.23 26.11 -21.24
CA LYS A 139 0.91 26.52 -20.44
C LYS A 139 1.65 25.26 -19.96
N LEU A 140 2.96 25.18 -20.21
CA LEU A 140 3.82 24.14 -19.65
C LEU A 140 4.22 24.48 -18.21
N PRO A 141 4.46 23.47 -17.36
CA PRO A 141 5.12 23.69 -16.08
C PRO A 141 6.58 24.11 -16.27
N PRO A 142 7.33 24.42 -15.21
CA PRO A 142 8.78 24.52 -15.28
C PRO A 142 9.37 23.22 -15.83
N TYR A 143 9.80 23.25 -17.08
CA TYR A 143 10.30 22.07 -17.78
C TYR A 143 11.30 22.49 -18.84
N VAL A 144 12.34 21.70 -19.00
CA VAL A 144 13.36 21.87 -20.03
C VAL A 144 13.62 20.52 -20.68
N GLY A 145 13.63 20.51 -22.01
CA GLY A 145 13.78 19.29 -22.79
C GLY A 145 13.07 19.39 -24.12
N SER A 146 12.45 18.32 -24.56
CA SER A 146 11.60 18.27 -25.75
C SER A 146 10.25 17.65 -25.41
N VAL A 147 9.19 18.18 -25.98
CA VAL A 147 7.85 17.63 -25.85
C VAL A 147 7.36 17.17 -27.20
N ARG A 148 6.73 15.99 -27.25
CA ARG A 148 5.98 15.50 -28.40
C ARG A 148 4.52 15.88 -28.24
N VAL A 149 4.02 16.62 -29.22
CA VAL A 149 2.60 16.95 -29.36
C VAL A 149 1.98 15.94 -30.30
N MET A 150 1.01 15.19 -29.83
CA MET A 150 0.37 14.10 -30.55
C MET A 150 -1.13 14.37 -30.70
N VAL A 151 -1.65 14.13 -31.90
CA VAL A 151 -3.08 14.20 -32.23
C VAL A 151 -3.51 12.86 -32.79
N VAL A 152 -4.56 12.28 -32.20
CA VAL A 152 -5.23 11.09 -32.72
C VAL A 152 -6.67 11.48 -33.04
N ALA A 153 -7.09 11.27 -34.29
CA ALA A 153 -8.38 11.73 -34.81
C ALA A 153 -9.18 10.60 -35.42
N GLY A 154 -10.50 10.69 -35.28
CA GLY A 154 -11.47 9.79 -35.91
C GLY A 154 -12.76 10.52 -36.25
N GLY A 155 -13.51 10.05 -37.25
CA GLY A 155 -14.81 10.57 -37.63
C GLY A 155 -15.34 9.91 -38.90
N ASN A 156 -16.62 9.52 -38.89
CA ASN A 156 -17.32 8.91 -40.03
C ASN A 156 -16.54 7.74 -40.69
N GLY A 157 -15.93 6.85 -39.88
CA GLY A 157 -15.13 5.73 -40.40
C GLY A 157 -13.75 6.10 -40.93
N ALA A 158 -13.36 7.37 -40.85
CA ALA A 158 -12.02 7.83 -41.18
C ALA A 158 -11.16 8.06 -39.92
N TYR A 159 -9.88 7.71 -39.97
CA TYR A 159 -8.95 7.83 -38.88
C TYR A 159 -7.62 8.43 -39.31
N GLY A 160 -6.92 9.07 -38.39
CA GLY A 160 -5.60 9.61 -38.65
C GLY A 160 -4.90 10.07 -37.39
N SER A 161 -3.59 10.29 -37.52
CA SER A 161 -2.77 10.84 -36.43
C SER A 161 -1.73 11.80 -36.98
N ALA A 162 -1.26 12.70 -36.14
CA ALA A 162 -0.14 13.58 -36.42
C ALA A 162 0.67 13.78 -35.13
N GLU A 163 1.98 14.00 -35.28
CA GLU A 163 2.86 14.34 -34.18
C GLU A 163 3.83 15.45 -34.56
N LYS A 164 4.27 16.22 -33.58
CA LYS A 164 5.33 17.21 -33.73
C LYS A 164 6.13 17.31 -32.46
N THR A 165 7.43 17.06 -32.53
CA THR A 165 8.37 17.25 -31.43
C THR A 165 8.93 18.68 -31.45
N VAL A 166 8.92 19.33 -30.29
CA VAL A 166 9.37 20.72 -30.14
C VAL A 166 10.22 20.87 -28.89
N ALA A 167 11.36 21.59 -29.04
CA ALA A 167 12.22 21.90 -27.92
C ALA A 167 11.59 22.92 -26.97
N VAL A 168 11.74 22.70 -25.67
CA VAL A 168 11.35 23.62 -24.60
C VAL A 168 12.63 24.12 -23.92
N LYS A 169 12.96 25.37 -24.13
CA LYS A 169 14.19 25.97 -23.61
C LYS A 169 14.00 27.44 -23.27
N ASN A 170 14.86 27.96 -22.41
CA ASN A 170 14.89 29.36 -22.02
C ASN A 170 16.31 29.89 -22.18
N ALA A 171 16.44 31.20 -22.36
CA ALA A 171 17.75 31.85 -22.48
C ALA A 171 18.62 31.71 -21.22
N LEU A 172 17.98 31.65 -20.06
CA LEU A 172 18.56 31.36 -18.74
C LEU A 172 17.89 30.12 -18.15
N MET A 173 18.67 29.17 -17.68
CA MET A 173 18.18 27.95 -17.05
C MET A 173 19.01 27.60 -15.81
N THR A 174 18.39 26.86 -14.88
CA THR A 174 19.09 26.27 -13.73
C THR A 174 18.76 24.79 -13.61
N LEU A 175 19.73 24.04 -13.09
CA LEU A 175 19.57 22.66 -12.68
C LEU A 175 20.24 22.47 -11.33
N SER A 176 19.43 22.24 -10.31
CA SER A 176 19.91 22.10 -8.94
C SER A 176 19.70 20.68 -8.42
N THR A 177 20.61 20.23 -7.57
CA THR A 177 20.60 18.86 -7.07
C THR A 177 20.78 18.84 -5.56
N LEU A 178 19.83 18.17 -4.85
CA LEU A 178 19.96 17.87 -3.43
C LEU A 178 19.60 16.40 -3.15
N PRO A 179 20.12 15.78 -2.08
CA PRO A 179 19.61 14.51 -1.58
C PRO A 179 18.11 14.64 -1.27
N ARG A 180 17.38 13.53 -1.31
CA ARG A 180 15.94 13.51 -0.96
C ARG A 180 15.72 13.71 0.54
N VAL A 181 16.68 13.30 1.36
CA VAL A 181 16.64 13.29 2.81
C VAL A 181 18.00 13.70 3.35
N LEU A 182 17.99 14.46 4.45
CA LEU A 182 19.14 14.74 5.28
C LEU A 182 18.87 14.29 6.71
N GLY A 183 19.92 13.92 7.41
CA GLY A 183 19.89 13.75 8.88
C GLY A 183 19.89 15.09 9.61
N PRO A 184 19.36 15.16 10.84
CA PRO A 184 19.52 16.33 11.70
C PRO A 184 20.99 16.68 11.90
N GLY A 185 21.33 17.98 11.78
CA GLY A 185 22.70 18.48 11.91
C GLY A 185 23.62 18.25 10.71
N GLU A 186 23.17 17.54 9.70
CA GLU A 186 23.96 17.20 8.51
C GLU A 186 24.18 18.43 7.61
N GLU A 187 25.39 18.52 7.02
CA GLU A 187 25.74 19.54 6.06
C GLU A 187 25.77 18.96 4.64
N VAL A 188 25.27 19.72 3.69
CA VAL A 188 25.22 19.33 2.28
C VAL A 188 25.53 20.51 1.36
N TRP A 189 26.19 20.23 0.25
CA TRP A 189 26.35 21.20 -0.83
C TRP A 189 25.16 21.13 -1.79
N LEU A 190 24.60 22.29 -2.10
CA LEU A 190 23.63 22.49 -3.16
C LEU A 190 24.36 22.99 -4.41
N PRO A 191 24.71 22.13 -5.38
CA PRO A 191 25.17 22.56 -6.67
C PRO A 191 23.99 23.11 -7.47
N VAL A 192 24.13 24.34 -7.95
CA VAL A 192 23.21 24.99 -8.88
C VAL A 192 23.97 25.17 -10.21
N ASN A 193 23.69 24.34 -11.19
CA ASN A 193 24.22 24.54 -12.52
C ASN A 193 23.40 25.60 -13.24
N VAL A 194 24.06 26.66 -13.70
CA VAL A 194 23.46 27.83 -14.39
C VAL A 194 23.86 27.78 -15.84
N PHE A 195 22.86 27.76 -16.74
CA PHE A 195 23.06 27.72 -18.19
C PHE A 195 22.67 29.06 -18.81
N ALA A 196 23.64 29.75 -19.44
CA ALA A 196 23.41 30.91 -20.29
C ALA A 196 23.29 30.45 -21.75
N MET A 197 22.08 30.27 -22.25
CA MET A 197 21.80 29.75 -23.59
C MET A 197 21.72 30.85 -24.66
N ASP A 198 21.75 32.13 -24.23
CA ASP A 198 21.70 33.29 -25.10
C ASP A 198 22.81 34.29 -24.68
N ARG A 199 23.47 34.91 -25.65
CA ARG A 199 24.54 35.92 -25.43
C ARG A 199 24.10 37.15 -24.65
N LYS A 200 22.79 37.43 -24.55
CA LYS A 200 22.24 38.50 -23.71
C LYS A 200 22.39 38.23 -22.20
N VAL A 201 22.56 36.97 -21.81
CA VAL A 201 22.71 36.53 -20.42
C VAL A 201 24.22 36.62 -20.07
N LYS A 202 24.65 37.76 -19.55
CA LYS A 202 26.07 37.99 -19.22
C LYS A 202 26.35 37.88 -17.72
N ASN A 203 25.52 38.46 -16.89
CA ASN A 203 25.62 38.39 -15.43
C ASN A 203 24.36 37.78 -14.87
N VAL A 204 24.51 36.77 -14.05
CA VAL A 204 23.41 36.05 -13.41
C VAL A 204 23.58 36.12 -11.91
N GLN A 205 22.54 36.54 -11.21
CA GLN A 205 22.45 36.45 -9.77
C GLN A 205 21.64 35.24 -9.39
N VAL A 206 22.24 34.35 -8.60
CA VAL A 206 21.61 33.13 -8.07
C VAL A 206 21.34 33.38 -6.60
N SER A 207 20.11 33.16 -6.17
CA SER A 207 19.68 33.26 -4.79
C SER A 207 18.96 31.99 -4.32
N VAL A 208 19.19 31.63 -3.05
CA VAL A 208 18.61 30.45 -2.41
C VAL A 208 17.86 30.90 -1.17
N ARG A 209 16.65 30.34 -0.96
CA ARG A 209 15.83 30.55 0.24
C ARG A 209 15.40 29.21 0.81
N THR A 210 15.42 29.11 2.12
CA THR A 210 15.01 27.94 2.93
C THR A 210 13.87 28.34 3.87
N GLY A 211 13.09 27.38 4.34
CA GLY A 211 11.91 27.61 5.18
C GLY A 211 12.19 27.64 6.68
N GLY A 212 13.38 27.22 7.14
CA GLY A 212 13.75 27.30 8.56
C GLY A 212 14.34 26.04 9.18
N LEU A 213 14.08 24.87 8.60
CA LEU A 213 14.74 23.62 9.00
C LEU A 213 16.17 23.51 8.45
N LEU A 214 16.47 24.24 7.38
CA LEU A 214 17.79 24.35 6.77
C LEU A 214 18.35 25.78 6.94
N LYS A 215 19.64 25.89 7.24
CA LYS A 215 20.37 27.15 7.29
C LYS A 215 21.37 27.23 6.16
N LEU A 216 21.48 28.39 5.51
CA LEU A 216 22.56 28.72 4.58
C LEU A 216 23.78 29.18 5.36
N LEU A 217 24.95 28.56 5.12
CA LEU A 217 26.18 28.84 5.83
C LEU A 217 27.06 29.88 5.11
N ASP A 218 26.94 30.00 3.78
CA ASP A 218 27.85 30.78 2.93
C ASP A 218 27.14 31.90 2.13
N GLY A 219 26.01 32.37 2.68
CA GLY A 219 25.23 33.47 2.11
C GLY A 219 24.09 32.97 1.22
N ALA A 220 23.08 33.83 1.06
CA ALA A 220 21.84 33.50 0.35
C ALA A 220 21.89 33.86 -1.15
N SER A 221 22.96 34.49 -1.64
CA SER A 221 23.07 34.94 -3.03
C SER A 221 24.51 34.94 -3.53
N LYS A 222 24.72 34.50 -4.75
CA LYS A 222 26.01 34.47 -5.46
C LYS A 222 25.82 34.94 -6.90
N SER A 223 26.84 35.61 -7.47
CA SER A 223 26.83 36.11 -8.84
C SER A 223 27.80 35.35 -9.70
N VAL A 224 27.42 35.07 -10.95
CA VAL A 224 28.26 34.48 -11.96
C VAL A 224 28.22 35.29 -13.24
N SER A 225 29.35 35.32 -13.99
CA SER A 225 29.47 36.08 -15.23
C SER A 225 29.81 35.13 -16.39
N PHE A 226 29.17 35.38 -17.53
CA PHE A 226 29.38 34.62 -18.78
C PHE A 226 29.93 35.54 -19.86
N ASN A 227 31.04 35.15 -20.43
CA ASN A 227 31.64 35.84 -21.58
C ASN A 227 31.06 35.33 -22.92
N ALA A 228 30.52 34.12 -22.91
CA ALA A 228 29.87 33.46 -24.03
C ALA A 228 28.71 32.60 -23.51
N THR A 229 27.90 32.04 -24.40
CA THR A 229 26.94 30.97 -24.03
C THR A 229 27.69 29.77 -23.46
N GLY A 230 27.16 29.21 -22.38
CA GLY A 230 27.78 28.10 -21.65
C GLY A 230 27.09 27.84 -20.32
N ASP A 231 27.75 27.08 -19.47
CA ASP A 231 27.27 26.77 -18.14
C ASP A 231 28.37 26.91 -17.08
N THR A 232 27.93 27.05 -15.84
CA THR A 232 28.81 27.07 -14.66
C THR A 232 28.04 26.61 -13.42
N ILE A 233 28.76 26.06 -12.46
CA ILE A 233 28.16 25.55 -11.21
C ILE A 233 28.44 26.53 -10.07
N VAL A 234 27.38 26.88 -9.33
CA VAL A 234 27.47 27.66 -8.11
C VAL A 234 27.09 26.76 -6.94
N TYR A 235 27.90 26.72 -5.91
CA TYR A 235 27.65 25.90 -4.74
C TYR A 235 27.11 26.76 -3.58
N PHE A 236 26.10 26.26 -2.87
CA PHE A 236 25.65 26.78 -1.60
C PHE A 236 25.75 25.71 -0.54
N THR A 237 26.21 26.07 0.65
CA THR A 237 26.32 25.14 1.77
C THR A 237 25.09 25.26 2.66
N LEU A 238 24.38 24.16 2.81
CA LEU A 238 23.18 24.03 3.65
C LEU A 238 23.49 23.17 4.85
N LYS A 239 22.94 23.52 6.01
CA LYS A 239 23.01 22.72 7.24
C LYS A 239 21.60 22.45 7.75
N ALA A 240 21.29 21.17 7.99
CA ALA A 240 20.04 20.78 8.62
C ALA A 240 20.04 21.18 10.09
N GLY A 241 18.92 21.69 10.57
CA GLY A 241 18.65 21.89 12.00
C GLY A 241 18.44 20.57 12.73
N ASN A 242 18.14 20.66 14.02
CA ASN A 242 17.90 19.49 14.86
C ASN A 242 16.47 18.92 14.77
N SER A 243 15.56 19.65 14.13
CA SER A 243 14.16 19.25 14.00
C SER A 243 13.93 18.44 12.72
N THR A 244 13.11 17.41 12.80
CA THR A 244 12.67 16.61 11.65
C THR A 244 11.48 17.26 10.98
N GLY A 245 11.31 17.02 9.68
CA GLY A 245 10.20 17.57 8.90
C GLY A 245 10.49 17.59 7.41
N ALA A 246 9.59 18.21 6.65
CA ALA A 246 9.78 18.48 5.23
C ALA A 246 9.95 19.97 5.00
N GLU A 247 10.85 20.34 4.10
CA GLU A 247 11.14 21.72 3.75
C GLU A 247 11.27 21.92 2.25
N GLN A 248 11.07 23.14 1.80
CA GLN A 248 11.26 23.57 0.42
C GLN A 248 12.47 24.48 0.31
N VAL A 249 13.43 24.09 -0.52
CA VAL A 249 14.54 24.93 -0.94
C VAL A 249 14.17 25.60 -2.25
N ARG A 250 14.08 26.92 -2.26
CA ARG A 250 13.75 27.72 -3.45
C ARG A 250 14.98 28.38 -4.00
N ILE A 251 15.29 28.08 -5.26
CA ILE A 251 16.41 28.64 -6.00
C ILE A 251 15.84 29.61 -7.03
N LYS A 252 16.41 30.78 -7.16
CA LYS A 252 16.07 31.76 -8.19
C LYS A 252 17.34 32.26 -8.84
N ALA A 253 17.37 32.22 -10.17
CA ALA A 253 18.42 32.85 -10.95
C ALA A 253 17.84 33.94 -11.84
N SER A 254 18.51 35.08 -11.96
CA SER A 254 18.09 36.19 -12.82
C SER A 254 19.28 36.85 -13.50
N GLY A 255 19.14 37.16 -14.80
CA GLY A 255 20.17 37.80 -15.61
C GLY A 255 19.71 38.00 -17.05
N GLY A 256 20.21 39.03 -17.73
CA GLY A 256 19.89 39.33 -19.13
C GLY A 256 18.39 39.60 -19.39
N GLY A 257 17.63 40.09 -18.41
CA GLY A 257 16.19 40.28 -18.50
C GLY A 257 15.36 39.01 -18.30
N GLU A 258 15.99 37.87 -18.02
CA GLU A 258 15.35 36.59 -17.76
C GLU A 258 15.40 36.24 -16.27
N SER A 259 14.44 35.46 -15.82
CA SER A 259 14.38 34.91 -14.46
C SER A 259 13.84 33.50 -14.49
N VAL A 260 14.47 32.61 -13.76
CA VAL A 260 14.06 31.22 -13.58
C VAL A 260 14.02 30.89 -12.10
N SER A 261 13.06 30.07 -11.68
CA SER A 261 12.94 29.59 -10.31
C SER A 261 12.73 28.08 -10.27
N GLU A 262 13.33 27.45 -9.28
CA GLU A 262 13.25 26.02 -9.01
C GLU A 262 12.92 25.80 -7.54
N THR A 263 12.12 24.80 -7.24
CA THR A 263 11.79 24.42 -5.85
C THR A 263 12.09 22.95 -5.67
N ILE A 264 12.87 22.62 -4.64
CA ILE A 264 13.25 21.26 -4.29
C ILE A 264 12.64 20.95 -2.91
N ASP A 265 11.84 19.90 -2.84
CA ASP A 265 11.34 19.36 -1.57
C ASP A 265 12.42 18.43 -0.98
N ILE A 266 12.73 18.60 0.30
CA ILE A 266 13.71 17.83 1.05
C ILE A 266 13.14 17.43 2.41
N GLY A 267 13.35 16.15 2.81
CA GLY A 267 12.97 15.65 4.12
C GLY A 267 14.15 15.70 5.09
N ILE A 268 13.93 16.17 6.31
CA ILE A 268 14.91 16.02 7.40
C ILE A 268 14.37 14.92 8.31
N ARG A 269 15.09 13.79 8.37
CA ARG A 269 14.68 12.58 9.09
C ARG A 269 15.88 11.90 9.73
N ASN A 270 15.65 11.19 10.80
CA ASN A 270 16.68 10.28 11.31
C ASN A 270 16.99 9.22 10.26
N PRO A 271 18.26 9.02 9.87
CA PRO A 271 18.65 8.06 8.86
C PRO A 271 18.53 6.59 9.34
N ASN A 272 18.62 6.38 10.65
CA ASN A 272 18.54 5.07 11.27
C ASN A 272 17.10 4.75 11.73
N PRO A 273 16.69 3.48 11.73
CA PRO A 273 15.42 3.08 12.32
C PRO A 273 15.42 3.42 13.82
N PRO A 274 14.26 3.77 14.39
CA PRO A 274 14.16 4.03 15.82
C PRO A 274 14.48 2.75 16.61
N VAL A 275 15.34 2.87 17.62
CA VAL A 275 15.60 1.82 18.59
C VAL A 275 14.82 2.16 19.85
N VAL A 276 13.92 1.26 20.26
CA VAL A 276 13.15 1.42 21.49
C VAL A 276 13.77 0.58 22.57
N ILE A 277 14.26 1.22 23.62
CA ILE A 277 14.71 0.56 24.85
C ILE A 277 13.56 0.69 25.85
N SER A 278 13.03 -0.43 26.31
CA SER A 278 12.02 -0.44 27.37
C SER A 278 12.50 -1.23 28.57
N GLN A 279 12.26 -0.70 29.74
CA GLN A 279 12.46 -1.38 31.01
C GLN A 279 11.16 -1.31 31.81
N SER A 280 10.85 -2.40 32.48
CA SER A 280 9.71 -2.45 33.39
C SER A 280 10.16 -2.98 34.74
N VAL A 281 9.59 -2.43 35.79
CA VAL A 281 9.81 -2.87 37.15
C VAL A 281 8.48 -2.98 37.88
N LEU A 282 8.29 -4.05 38.63
CA LEU A 282 7.13 -4.18 39.50
C LEU A 282 7.49 -3.49 40.85
N ILE A 283 6.60 -2.62 41.30
CA ILE A 283 6.73 -1.93 42.59
C ILE A 283 5.83 -2.66 43.58
N ASP A 284 6.41 -3.24 44.62
CA ASP A 284 5.64 -3.87 45.69
C ASP A 284 4.82 -2.81 46.47
N PRO A 285 3.72 -3.21 47.13
CA PRO A 285 2.95 -2.29 47.95
C PRO A 285 3.85 -1.58 48.97
N ASN A 286 3.83 -0.24 48.95
CA ASN A 286 4.69 0.65 49.75
C ASN A 286 6.21 0.55 49.46
N GLY A 287 6.60 -0.10 48.36
CA GLY A 287 7.97 -0.18 47.89
C GLY A 287 8.39 1.02 47.02
N ASN A 288 9.68 1.09 46.73
CA ASN A 288 10.30 2.03 45.80
C ASN A 288 10.98 1.25 44.69
N ALA A 289 10.98 1.81 43.46
CA ALA A 289 11.73 1.28 42.36
C ALA A 289 12.60 2.35 41.72
N GLN A 290 13.78 1.98 41.29
CA GLN A 290 14.68 2.84 40.53
C GLN A 290 14.89 2.24 39.15
N LEU A 291 14.63 3.01 38.11
CA LEU A 291 14.89 2.67 36.73
C LEU A 291 16.10 3.45 36.24
N ALA A 292 17.12 2.76 35.75
CA ALA A 292 18.28 3.36 35.11
C ALA A 292 18.23 3.07 33.62
N LEU A 293 17.91 4.07 32.82
CA LEU A 293 17.97 4.00 31.38
C LEU A 293 19.35 4.48 30.91
N ASN A 294 20.02 3.65 30.12
CA ASN A 294 21.23 4.08 29.43
C ASN A 294 20.93 4.15 27.93
N PRO A 295 20.53 5.34 27.43
CA PRO A 295 20.13 5.51 26.04
C PRO A 295 21.33 5.54 25.06
N GLY A 296 22.57 5.42 25.53
CA GLY A 296 23.76 5.62 24.71
C GLY A 296 23.92 7.12 24.35
N ASN A 297 24.14 7.42 23.08
CA ASN A 297 24.20 8.79 22.60
C ASN A 297 22.77 9.34 22.41
N VAL A 298 22.41 10.33 23.20
CA VAL A 298 21.10 11.01 23.09
C VAL A 298 21.13 12.03 21.95
N ASN A 299 20.23 11.87 21.00
CA ASN A 299 20.03 12.83 19.91
C ASN A 299 18.88 13.79 20.23
N PRO A 300 18.86 15.00 19.63
CA PRO A 300 17.79 15.98 19.86
C PRO A 300 16.38 15.51 19.48
N THR A 301 16.28 14.44 18.73
CA THR A 301 15.02 13.83 18.28
C THR A 301 14.58 12.64 19.13
N ASP A 302 15.37 12.28 20.13
CA ASP A 302 15.03 11.17 21.02
C ASP A 302 13.94 11.61 22.02
N TRP A 303 13.13 10.69 22.41
CA TRP A 303 12.07 10.90 23.39
C TRP A 303 12.01 9.74 24.38
N ALA A 304 11.55 10.00 25.56
CA ALA A 304 11.30 8.99 26.57
C ALA A 304 9.87 9.11 27.11
N LYS A 305 9.25 7.97 27.38
CA LYS A 305 7.92 7.88 27.98
C LYS A 305 8.00 7.06 29.26
N LEU A 306 7.49 7.61 30.35
CA LEU A 306 7.28 6.88 31.60
C LEU A 306 5.81 6.50 31.72
N GLU A 307 5.53 5.22 31.88
CA GLU A 307 4.17 4.70 32.14
C GLU A 307 4.12 4.14 33.56
N LEU A 308 3.12 4.57 34.30
CA LEU A 308 2.76 4.03 35.61
C LEU A 308 1.41 3.36 35.49
N SER A 309 1.31 2.07 35.81
CA SER A 309 0.07 1.31 35.66
C SER A 309 -0.11 0.36 36.84
N ARG A 310 -1.38 0.12 37.22
CA ARG A 310 -1.75 -0.94 38.16
C ARG A 310 -1.81 -2.32 37.50
N ILE A 311 -1.78 -2.37 36.17
CA ILE A 311 -1.76 -3.57 35.34
C ILE A 311 -0.35 -3.69 34.77
N PRO A 312 0.20 -4.92 34.59
CA PRO A 312 1.51 -5.09 33.96
C PRO A 312 1.64 -4.31 32.66
N SER A 313 2.74 -3.58 32.52
CA SER A 313 2.97 -2.70 31.37
C SER A 313 2.98 -3.49 30.06
N VAL A 314 2.24 -3.03 29.09
CA VAL A 314 2.27 -3.55 27.72
C VAL A 314 2.92 -2.47 26.85
N ASN A 315 4.02 -2.79 26.18
CA ASN A 315 4.63 -1.85 25.25
C ASN A 315 3.73 -1.67 24.03
N LEU A 316 2.70 -0.81 24.19
CA LEU A 316 1.64 -0.62 23.21
C LEU A 316 2.20 -0.14 21.87
N ASN A 317 3.14 0.84 21.90
CA ASN A 317 3.73 1.38 20.68
C ASN A 317 4.50 0.31 19.89
N LYS A 318 5.38 -0.48 20.56
CA LYS A 318 6.12 -1.57 19.93
C LYS A 318 5.15 -2.56 19.25
N ASN A 319 4.14 -2.99 19.99
CA ASN A 319 3.22 -4.02 19.52
C ASN A 319 2.31 -3.53 18.38
N LEU A 320 1.82 -2.29 18.43
CA LEU A 320 1.00 -1.71 17.37
C LEU A 320 1.84 -1.41 16.11
N SER A 321 3.07 -0.91 16.26
CA SER A 321 3.98 -0.71 15.14
C SER A 321 4.33 -2.04 14.47
N TYR A 322 4.64 -3.07 15.26
CA TYR A 322 4.90 -4.42 14.74
C TYR A 322 3.73 -4.93 13.90
N LEU A 323 2.49 -4.83 14.38
CA LEU A 323 1.32 -5.25 13.62
C LEU A 323 1.09 -4.41 12.35
N ALA A 324 1.35 -3.11 12.41
CA ALA A 324 1.13 -2.19 11.29
C ALA A 324 2.18 -2.35 10.18
N GLU A 325 3.43 -2.67 10.55
CA GLU A 325 4.57 -2.76 9.64
C GLU A 325 4.79 -4.18 9.10
N TYR A 326 4.02 -5.16 9.57
CA TYR A 326 4.20 -6.55 9.16
C TYR A 326 3.93 -6.70 7.65
N PRO A 327 4.93 -7.16 6.86
CA PRO A 327 4.92 -6.97 5.40
C PRO A 327 3.95 -7.88 4.65
N HIS A 328 3.44 -8.92 5.29
CA HIS A 328 2.55 -9.88 4.67
C HIS A 328 1.09 -9.54 4.97
N GLY A 329 0.22 -9.65 3.99
CA GLY A 329 -1.18 -9.27 4.11
C GLY A 329 -2.15 -10.44 4.05
N CYS A 330 -1.85 -11.61 4.67
CA CYS A 330 -2.82 -12.70 4.74
C CYS A 330 -4.03 -12.32 5.63
N THR A 331 -5.12 -13.07 5.53
CA THR A 331 -6.36 -12.77 6.26
C THR A 331 -6.15 -12.78 7.79
N GLU A 332 -5.31 -13.68 8.30
CA GLU A 332 -4.95 -13.70 9.72
C GLU A 332 -4.27 -12.39 10.14
N GLN A 333 -3.27 -11.93 9.40
CA GLN A 333 -2.50 -10.73 9.73
C GLN A 333 -3.33 -9.45 9.65
N VAL A 334 -4.14 -9.31 8.60
CA VAL A 334 -5.08 -8.18 8.47
C VAL A 334 -6.05 -8.15 9.65
N THR A 335 -6.55 -9.31 10.08
CA THR A 335 -7.42 -9.41 11.25
C THR A 335 -6.68 -9.02 12.53
N SER A 336 -5.43 -9.49 12.69
CA SER A 336 -4.59 -9.18 13.86
C SER A 336 -4.24 -7.69 13.96
N GLN A 337 -4.10 -6.99 12.83
CA GLN A 337 -3.94 -5.53 12.81
C GLN A 337 -5.19 -4.80 13.32
N GLY A 338 -6.37 -5.32 12.99
CA GLY A 338 -7.64 -4.68 13.31
C GLY A 338 -8.06 -4.83 14.78
N PHE A 339 -7.86 -6.01 15.37
CA PHE A 339 -8.39 -6.31 16.71
C PHE A 339 -7.96 -5.32 17.80
N PRO A 340 -6.67 -5.03 18.01
CA PRO A 340 -6.27 -4.09 19.06
C PRO A 340 -6.81 -2.68 18.85
N LEU A 341 -7.03 -2.28 17.60
CA LEU A 341 -7.56 -0.96 17.29
C LEU A 341 -9.01 -0.78 17.79
N LEU A 342 -9.80 -1.84 17.83
CA LEU A 342 -11.16 -1.82 18.40
C LEU A 342 -11.18 -1.46 19.89
N TYR A 343 -10.07 -1.66 20.59
CA TYR A 343 -9.92 -1.48 22.03
C TYR A 343 -8.88 -0.43 22.41
N LEU A 344 -8.28 0.27 21.43
CA LEU A 344 -7.19 1.20 21.67
C LEU A 344 -7.54 2.29 22.68
N GLY A 345 -8.78 2.78 22.65
CA GLY A 345 -9.29 3.77 23.61
C GLY A 345 -9.34 3.31 25.07
N ASN A 346 -9.25 1.98 25.33
CA ASN A 346 -9.18 1.44 26.69
C ASN A 346 -7.76 1.53 27.28
N PHE A 347 -6.73 1.64 26.42
CA PHE A 347 -5.35 1.79 26.85
C PHE A 347 -4.91 3.24 26.99
N VAL A 348 -5.34 4.10 26.06
CA VAL A 348 -4.89 5.49 25.95
C VAL A 348 -6.04 6.43 25.62
N SER A 349 -5.94 7.64 26.15
CA SER A 349 -6.85 8.73 25.74
C SER A 349 -6.47 9.21 24.36
N LEU A 350 -7.32 9.00 23.38
CA LEU A 350 -7.10 9.41 21.99
C LEU A 350 -7.66 10.82 21.77
N SER A 351 -6.90 11.67 21.09
CA SER A 351 -7.39 12.92 20.51
C SER A 351 -8.40 12.63 19.39
N ASP A 352 -9.18 13.64 18.99
CA ASP A 352 -10.19 13.45 17.92
C ASP A 352 -9.56 13.08 16.58
N VAL A 353 -8.36 13.59 16.28
CA VAL A 353 -7.59 13.22 15.08
C VAL A 353 -7.16 11.77 15.14
N GLU A 354 -6.65 11.30 16.28
CA GLU A 354 -6.24 9.89 16.46
C GLU A 354 -7.42 8.93 16.41
N LYS A 355 -8.58 9.32 16.97
CA LYS A 355 -9.83 8.55 16.85
C LYS A 355 -10.25 8.41 15.39
N GLU A 356 -10.24 9.52 14.63
CA GLU A 356 -10.60 9.50 13.20
C GLU A 356 -9.65 8.61 12.39
N LEU A 357 -8.34 8.70 12.62
CA LEU A 357 -7.34 7.85 11.97
C LEU A 357 -7.52 6.37 12.34
N THR A 358 -7.79 6.08 13.61
CA THR A 358 -8.05 4.72 14.08
C THR A 358 -9.32 4.16 13.42
N ASN A 359 -10.41 4.94 13.37
CA ASN A 359 -11.65 4.54 12.72
C ASN A 359 -11.46 4.28 11.22
N LYS A 360 -10.68 5.09 10.52
CA LYS A 360 -10.32 4.87 9.11
C LYS A 360 -9.55 3.56 8.91
N LYS A 361 -8.61 3.25 9.80
CA LYS A 361 -7.86 1.98 9.75
C LYS A 361 -8.78 0.79 9.97
N ILE A 362 -9.67 0.84 10.97
CA ILE A 362 -10.66 -0.22 11.24
C ILE A 362 -11.58 -0.42 10.02
N ALA A 363 -12.09 0.66 9.43
CA ALA A 363 -12.91 0.60 8.22
C ALA A 363 -12.17 -0.04 7.04
N SER A 364 -10.89 0.28 6.86
CA SER A 364 -10.03 -0.35 5.85
C SER A 364 -9.89 -1.87 6.08
N VAL A 365 -9.66 -2.30 7.33
CA VAL A 365 -9.58 -3.73 7.67
C VAL A 365 -10.92 -4.43 7.35
N ILE A 366 -12.06 -3.83 7.72
CA ILE A 366 -13.40 -4.36 7.40
C ILE A 366 -13.57 -4.53 5.89
N GLN A 367 -13.19 -3.52 5.11
CA GLN A 367 -13.28 -3.56 3.65
C GLN A 367 -12.42 -4.67 3.05
N VAL A 368 -11.16 -4.77 3.48
CA VAL A 368 -10.22 -5.81 3.01
C VAL A 368 -10.75 -7.20 3.35
N LEU A 369 -11.19 -7.44 4.59
CA LEU A 369 -11.74 -8.73 4.97
C LEU A 369 -13.01 -9.05 4.17
N SER A 370 -13.92 -8.09 4.01
CA SER A 370 -15.16 -8.28 3.25
C SER A 370 -14.88 -8.68 1.80
N SER A 371 -13.82 -8.13 1.18
CA SER A 371 -13.41 -8.49 -0.19
C SER A 371 -12.84 -9.90 -0.33
N ARG A 372 -12.47 -10.54 0.78
CA ARG A 372 -11.88 -11.90 0.83
C ARG A 372 -12.91 -12.99 1.11
N GLN A 373 -14.17 -12.62 1.28
CA GLN A 373 -15.23 -13.58 1.52
C GLN A 373 -15.61 -14.31 0.23
N LEU A 374 -15.63 -15.62 0.28
CA LEU A 374 -16.11 -16.49 -0.79
C LEU A 374 -17.66 -16.53 -0.83
N PRO A 375 -18.26 -16.99 -1.94
CA PRO A 375 -19.71 -17.14 -2.06
C PRO A 375 -20.34 -18.05 -1.00
N ASP A 376 -19.60 -19.05 -0.52
CA ASP A 376 -20.05 -19.97 0.55
C ASP A 376 -20.04 -19.32 1.96
N GLY A 377 -19.47 -18.12 2.09
CA GLY A 377 -19.38 -17.37 3.34
C GLY A 377 -18.06 -17.51 4.09
N GLY A 378 -17.18 -18.42 3.70
CA GLY A 378 -15.83 -18.56 4.26
C GLY A 378 -14.89 -17.46 3.76
N PHE A 379 -13.74 -17.30 4.42
CA PHE A 379 -12.71 -16.36 4.00
C PHE A 379 -11.46 -17.09 3.50
N VAL A 380 -10.91 -16.63 2.39
CA VAL A 380 -9.63 -17.12 1.87
C VAL A 380 -8.48 -16.73 2.80
N TYR A 381 -7.42 -17.54 2.85
CA TYR A 381 -6.22 -17.17 3.61
C TYR A 381 -5.39 -16.12 2.86
N TRP A 382 -5.12 -16.33 1.58
CA TRP A 382 -4.47 -15.38 0.68
C TRP A 382 -5.41 -14.87 -0.40
N PRO A 383 -5.28 -13.62 -0.84
CA PRO A 383 -6.02 -13.12 -2.00
C PRO A 383 -5.86 -14.03 -3.22
N GLY A 384 -6.97 -14.29 -3.94
CA GLY A 384 -6.97 -15.11 -5.15
C GLY A 384 -7.10 -16.61 -4.92
N GLN A 385 -7.12 -17.11 -3.67
CA GLN A 385 -7.44 -18.52 -3.40
C GLN A 385 -8.92 -18.81 -3.63
N GLY A 386 -9.22 -20.00 -4.13
CA GLY A 386 -10.59 -20.46 -4.40
C GLY A 386 -11.24 -21.26 -3.26
N PHE A 387 -10.59 -21.40 -2.10
CA PHE A 387 -11.07 -22.17 -0.96
C PHE A 387 -10.89 -21.40 0.35
N ALA A 388 -11.80 -21.65 1.29
CA ALA A 388 -11.80 -21.01 2.59
C ALA A 388 -10.80 -21.67 3.56
N SER A 389 -10.14 -20.84 4.38
CA SER A 389 -9.41 -21.31 5.55
C SER A 389 -10.34 -21.29 6.76
N GLU A 390 -10.51 -22.42 7.44
CA GLU A 390 -11.43 -22.52 8.57
C GLU A 390 -11.04 -21.62 9.73
N TRP A 391 -9.74 -21.63 10.11
CA TRP A 391 -9.25 -20.77 11.19
C TRP A 391 -9.37 -19.28 10.84
N ALA A 392 -8.87 -18.88 9.66
CA ALA A 392 -8.94 -17.50 9.22
C ALA A 392 -10.39 -17.02 9.07
N SER A 393 -11.31 -17.89 8.62
CA SER A 393 -12.74 -17.58 8.53
C SER A 393 -13.37 -17.32 9.91
N THR A 394 -12.99 -18.12 10.92
CA THR A 394 -13.49 -17.91 12.28
C THR A 394 -12.92 -16.62 12.87
N TYR A 395 -11.63 -16.37 12.67
CA TYR A 395 -10.95 -15.22 13.23
C TYR A 395 -11.40 -13.90 12.58
N ALA A 396 -11.49 -13.85 11.25
CA ALA A 396 -12.00 -12.68 10.53
C ALA A 396 -13.48 -12.40 10.89
N GLY A 397 -14.31 -13.44 10.96
CA GLY A 397 -15.70 -13.27 11.36
C GLY A 397 -15.85 -12.78 12.81
N HIS A 398 -15.04 -13.28 13.73
CA HIS A 398 -14.99 -12.78 15.11
C HIS A 398 -14.71 -11.27 15.13
N PHE A 399 -13.67 -10.83 14.42
CA PHE A 399 -13.35 -9.40 14.30
C PHE A 399 -14.52 -8.59 13.72
N LEU A 400 -15.14 -9.07 12.63
CA LEU A 400 -16.24 -8.36 11.98
C LEU A 400 -17.48 -8.25 12.91
N VAL A 401 -17.76 -9.28 13.70
CA VAL A 401 -18.84 -9.25 14.71
C VAL A 401 -18.52 -8.23 15.81
N GLU A 402 -17.30 -8.25 16.34
CA GLU A 402 -16.85 -7.28 17.35
C GLU A 402 -16.89 -5.84 16.82
N ALA A 403 -16.39 -5.61 15.61
CA ALA A 403 -16.45 -4.31 14.96
C ALA A 403 -17.89 -3.81 14.84
N LYS A 404 -18.81 -4.68 14.41
CA LYS A 404 -20.22 -4.36 14.30
C LYS A 404 -20.85 -4.03 15.68
N ASN A 405 -20.54 -4.81 16.71
CA ASN A 405 -21.03 -4.57 18.07
C ASN A 405 -20.52 -3.24 18.65
N LYS A 406 -19.37 -2.76 18.17
CA LYS A 406 -18.80 -1.43 18.50
C LYS A 406 -19.31 -0.29 17.60
N GLY A 407 -20.26 -0.56 16.70
CA GLY A 407 -20.92 0.45 15.87
C GLY A 407 -20.26 0.74 14.53
N PHE A 408 -19.26 -0.04 14.12
CA PHE A 408 -18.68 0.10 12.77
C PHE A 408 -19.61 -0.47 11.70
N ASP A 409 -19.55 0.12 10.51
CA ASP A 409 -20.34 -0.31 9.35
C ASP A 409 -19.80 -1.63 8.79
N VAL A 410 -20.44 -2.72 9.18
CA VAL A 410 -20.18 -4.08 8.68
C VAL A 410 -21.43 -4.59 7.98
N SER A 411 -21.29 -4.93 6.69
CA SER A 411 -22.42 -5.41 5.89
C SER A 411 -23.11 -6.62 6.51
N GLN A 412 -24.43 -6.51 6.67
CA GLN A 412 -25.25 -7.61 7.19
C GLN A 412 -25.17 -8.87 6.33
N SER A 413 -25.01 -8.70 5.01
CA SER A 413 -24.87 -9.83 4.09
C SER A 413 -23.54 -10.59 4.28
N VAL A 414 -22.46 -9.89 4.63
CA VAL A 414 -21.16 -10.50 4.95
C VAL A 414 -21.29 -11.35 6.22
N ILE A 415 -21.86 -10.78 7.27
CA ILE A 415 -22.09 -11.52 8.52
C ILE A 415 -23.04 -12.70 8.30
N GLY A 416 -24.15 -12.52 7.58
CA GLY A 416 -25.13 -13.57 7.34
C GLY A 416 -24.55 -14.78 6.60
N ARG A 417 -23.78 -14.56 5.53
CA ARG A 417 -23.09 -15.65 4.82
C ARG A 417 -22.07 -16.36 5.72
N TRP A 418 -21.29 -15.57 6.48
CA TRP A 418 -20.32 -16.13 7.41
C TRP A 418 -20.99 -16.99 8.49
N VAL A 419 -22.12 -16.55 9.07
CA VAL A 419 -22.88 -17.33 10.04
C VAL A 419 -23.33 -18.66 9.43
N CYS A 420 -23.92 -18.66 8.24
CA CYS A 420 -24.33 -19.88 7.55
C CYS A 420 -23.15 -20.85 7.32
N PHE A 421 -22.00 -20.33 6.90
CA PHE A 421 -20.78 -21.09 6.72
C PHE A 421 -20.31 -21.75 8.03
N GLN A 422 -20.24 -20.97 9.11
CA GLN A 422 -19.79 -21.45 10.41
C GLN A 422 -20.77 -22.47 11.02
N GLN A 423 -22.08 -22.24 10.91
CA GLN A 423 -23.10 -23.16 11.38
C GLN A 423 -23.02 -24.52 10.67
N LYS A 424 -22.83 -24.50 9.33
CA LYS A 424 -22.65 -25.73 8.55
C LYS A 424 -21.45 -26.54 9.06
N LEU A 425 -20.30 -25.87 9.26
CA LEU A 425 -19.10 -26.51 9.79
C LEU A 425 -19.29 -26.99 11.24
N ALA A 426 -19.93 -26.19 12.10
CA ALA A 426 -20.17 -26.55 13.50
C ALA A 426 -21.05 -27.80 13.64
N ARG A 427 -22.08 -27.91 12.81
CA ARG A 427 -23.03 -29.05 12.83
C ARG A 427 -22.39 -30.33 12.30
N ASN A 428 -21.53 -30.21 11.28
CA ASN A 428 -20.90 -31.35 10.61
C ASN A 428 -19.55 -31.75 11.22
N TRP A 429 -19.08 -31.00 12.23
CA TRP A 429 -17.80 -31.30 12.85
C TRP A 429 -17.84 -32.64 13.60
N THR A 430 -16.82 -33.45 13.35
CA THR A 430 -16.56 -34.71 14.05
C THR A 430 -15.13 -34.71 14.54
N ARG A 431 -14.89 -35.29 15.71
CA ARG A 431 -13.55 -35.47 16.22
C ARG A 431 -12.79 -36.46 15.35
N ILE A 432 -11.61 -36.07 14.90
CA ILE A 432 -10.70 -36.96 14.15
C ILE A 432 -9.68 -37.52 15.15
N ASP A 433 -9.84 -38.77 15.54
CA ASP A 433 -9.00 -39.44 16.55
C ASP A 433 -7.54 -39.69 16.14
N SER A 434 -7.22 -39.52 14.86
CA SER A 434 -5.95 -39.98 14.30
C SER A 434 -4.85 -38.93 14.20
N HIS A 435 -5.07 -37.68 14.58
CA HIS A 435 -4.07 -36.63 14.44
C HIS A 435 -3.69 -36.03 15.80
N ARG A 436 -2.87 -36.74 16.54
CA ARG A 436 -1.87 -36.05 17.35
C ARG A 436 -1.05 -35.27 16.34
N GLY A 437 -1.25 -33.95 16.27
CA GLY A 437 -0.41 -33.07 15.46
C GLY A 437 1.04 -33.40 15.78
N TYR A 438 1.96 -33.08 14.90
CA TYR A 438 3.40 -33.39 14.96
C TYR A 438 4.04 -33.15 16.36
N TYR A 439 3.31 -32.50 17.27
CA TYR A 439 3.67 -32.18 18.67
C TYR A 439 2.62 -32.63 19.71
N GLY A 440 1.70 -33.54 19.39
CA GLY A 440 0.82 -34.17 20.38
C GLY A 440 -0.46 -33.44 20.76
N ILE A 441 -0.74 -32.24 20.20
CA ILE A 441 -1.92 -31.44 20.52
C ILE A 441 -2.85 -31.41 19.29
N SER A 442 -4.11 -31.88 19.46
CA SER A 442 -5.13 -31.77 18.41
C SER A 442 -5.77 -30.39 18.43
N MET A 443 -5.42 -29.53 17.48
CA MET A 443 -5.99 -28.17 17.36
C MET A 443 -7.36 -28.13 16.71
N THR A 444 -7.85 -29.22 16.14
CA THR A 444 -9.20 -29.31 15.55
C THR A 444 -10.30 -29.07 16.59
N GLU A 445 -10.08 -29.50 17.83
CA GLU A 445 -10.99 -29.21 18.95
C GLU A 445 -11.02 -27.73 19.27
N LEU A 446 -9.86 -27.06 19.32
CA LEU A 446 -9.81 -25.61 19.52
C LEU A 446 -10.48 -24.85 18.38
N GLN A 447 -10.31 -25.27 17.14
CA GLN A 447 -11.00 -24.66 15.98
C GLN A 447 -12.51 -24.75 16.15
N GLN A 448 -13.02 -25.92 16.53
CA GLN A 448 -14.45 -26.10 16.76
C GLN A 448 -14.96 -25.25 17.94
N ALA A 449 -14.26 -25.25 19.08
CA ALA A 449 -14.63 -24.45 20.23
C ALA A 449 -14.61 -22.95 19.91
N TYR A 450 -13.63 -22.50 19.14
CA TYR A 450 -13.53 -21.10 18.72
C TYR A 450 -14.64 -20.71 17.74
N ARG A 451 -15.01 -21.59 16.82
CA ARG A 451 -16.16 -21.43 15.94
C ARG A 451 -17.45 -21.25 16.75
N LEU A 452 -17.68 -22.11 17.73
CA LEU A 452 -18.86 -22.06 18.61
C LEU A 452 -18.89 -20.77 19.44
N TYR A 453 -17.73 -20.32 19.93
CA TYR A 453 -17.59 -19.02 20.60
C TYR A 453 -17.98 -17.86 19.68
N ALA A 454 -17.43 -17.81 18.47
CA ALA A 454 -17.70 -16.72 17.53
C ALA A 454 -19.17 -16.70 17.06
N LEU A 455 -19.79 -17.87 16.89
CA LEU A 455 -21.23 -17.98 16.65
C LEU A 455 -22.05 -17.48 17.83
N ALA A 456 -21.71 -17.87 19.06
CA ALA A 456 -22.40 -17.38 20.25
C ALA A 456 -22.27 -15.85 20.39
N LEU A 457 -21.09 -15.29 20.14
CA LEU A 457 -20.83 -13.85 20.15
C LEU A 457 -21.69 -13.10 19.12
N SER A 458 -21.94 -13.72 17.96
CA SER A 458 -22.82 -13.17 16.92
C SER A 458 -24.32 -13.32 17.19
N GLY A 459 -24.71 -13.90 18.33
CA GLY A 459 -26.09 -14.22 18.67
C GLY A 459 -26.67 -15.45 17.96
N ASN A 460 -25.84 -16.22 17.25
CA ASN A 460 -26.24 -17.41 16.47
C ASN A 460 -25.72 -18.70 17.10
N THR A 461 -26.10 -18.91 18.37
CA THR A 461 -25.62 -20.03 19.19
C THR A 461 -25.99 -21.40 18.62
N GLU A 462 -25.04 -22.33 18.53
CA GLU A 462 -25.22 -23.72 18.10
C GLU A 462 -25.17 -24.68 19.33
N LEU A 463 -26.17 -24.61 20.20
CA LEU A 463 -26.20 -25.39 21.44
C LEU A 463 -26.07 -26.90 21.24
N GLY A 464 -26.64 -27.46 20.16
CA GLY A 464 -26.51 -28.87 19.86
C GLY A 464 -25.04 -29.29 19.57
N ALA A 465 -24.29 -28.47 18.85
CA ALA A 465 -22.88 -28.70 18.62
C ALA A 465 -22.01 -28.48 19.86
N MET A 466 -22.36 -27.47 20.68
CA MET A 466 -21.70 -27.21 21.96
C MET A 466 -21.90 -28.41 22.92
N ASN A 467 -23.11 -28.95 23.02
CA ASN A 467 -23.42 -30.10 23.89
C ASN A 467 -22.64 -31.34 23.44
N ARG A 468 -22.63 -31.66 22.13
CA ARG A 468 -21.83 -32.79 21.60
C ARG A 468 -20.35 -32.65 21.95
N MET A 469 -19.82 -31.43 21.87
CA MET A 469 -18.40 -31.18 22.19
C MET A 469 -18.13 -31.32 23.69
N ARG A 470 -19.04 -30.87 24.55
CA ARG A 470 -18.93 -30.99 26.00
C ARG A 470 -18.86 -32.45 26.49
N GLU A 471 -19.52 -33.38 25.78
CA GLU A 471 -19.53 -34.80 26.11
C GLU A 471 -18.20 -35.53 25.85
N ILE A 472 -17.24 -34.87 25.22
CA ILE A 472 -15.90 -35.40 24.98
C ILE A 472 -15.12 -35.39 26.29
N ALA A 473 -14.88 -36.57 26.87
CA ALA A 473 -14.28 -36.70 28.20
C ALA A 473 -12.86 -36.14 28.31
N ASP A 474 -12.05 -36.33 27.27
CA ASP A 474 -10.65 -35.93 27.16
C ASP A 474 -10.46 -34.70 26.24
N LEU A 475 -11.44 -33.79 26.24
CA LEU A 475 -11.36 -32.55 25.49
C LEU A 475 -10.12 -31.74 25.90
N ASN A 476 -9.34 -31.26 24.91
CA ASN A 476 -8.13 -30.52 25.22
C ASN A 476 -8.42 -29.23 25.99
N LEU A 477 -7.46 -28.80 26.81
CA LEU A 477 -7.63 -27.72 27.77
C LEU A 477 -8.05 -26.41 27.11
N GLN A 478 -7.41 -26.04 26.00
CA GLN A 478 -7.69 -24.80 25.27
C GLN A 478 -9.11 -24.78 24.69
N ALA A 479 -9.53 -25.91 24.12
CA ALA A 479 -10.89 -26.06 23.60
C ALA A 479 -11.93 -26.03 24.73
N LYS A 480 -11.64 -26.65 25.88
CA LYS A 480 -12.51 -26.62 27.06
C LYS A 480 -12.76 -25.19 27.54
N TRP A 481 -11.70 -24.39 27.71
CA TRP A 481 -11.83 -22.99 28.08
C TRP A 481 -12.58 -22.17 27.03
N ARG A 482 -12.31 -22.37 25.75
CA ARG A 482 -13.00 -21.61 24.70
C ARG A 482 -14.47 -22.03 24.52
N LEU A 483 -14.79 -23.30 24.78
CA LEU A 483 -16.16 -23.78 24.83
C LEU A 483 -16.91 -23.20 26.03
N ALA A 484 -16.28 -23.08 27.19
CA ALA A 484 -16.86 -22.40 28.36
C ALA A 484 -17.20 -20.95 28.03
N ALA A 485 -16.33 -20.21 27.36
CA ALA A 485 -16.63 -18.87 26.88
C ALA A 485 -17.85 -18.83 25.94
N ALA A 486 -18.00 -19.83 25.06
CA ALA A 486 -19.17 -19.96 24.19
C ALA A 486 -20.46 -20.14 25.00
N TYR A 487 -20.44 -20.99 26.04
CA TYR A 487 -21.59 -21.18 26.94
C TYR A 487 -21.93 -19.91 27.75
N ALA A 488 -20.91 -19.18 28.22
CA ALA A 488 -21.14 -17.91 28.93
C ALA A 488 -21.86 -16.91 28.02
N LEU A 489 -21.40 -16.74 26.76
CA LEU A 489 -22.06 -15.88 25.77
C LEU A 489 -23.46 -16.38 25.38
N ALA A 490 -23.70 -17.68 25.43
CA ALA A 490 -25.01 -18.27 25.19
C ALA A 490 -25.99 -18.11 26.36
N GLY A 491 -25.63 -17.36 27.41
CA GLY A 491 -26.45 -17.17 28.60
C GLY A 491 -26.57 -18.42 29.49
N LYS A 492 -25.54 -19.29 29.47
CA LYS A 492 -25.44 -20.52 30.26
C LYS A 492 -24.18 -20.51 31.15
N PRO A 493 -24.05 -19.51 32.06
CA PRO A 493 -22.85 -19.38 32.89
C PRO A 493 -22.63 -20.58 33.84
N ASP A 494 -23.68 -21.23 34.31
CA ASP A 494 -23.55 -22.39 35.17
C ASP A 494 -22.87 -23.55 34.46
N VAL A 495 -23.23 -23.79 33.19
CA VAL A 495 -22.60 -24.84 32.37
C VAL A 495 -21.13 -24.47 32.07
N ALA A 496 -20.89 -23.19 31.79
CA ALA A 496 -19.54 -22.70 31.56
C ALA A 496 -18.64 -22.89 32.80
N ASN A 497 -19.12 -22.49 33.98
CA ASN A 497 -18.42 -22.68 35.26
C ASN A 497 -18.17 -24.15 35.55
N SER A 498 -19.18 -25.00 35.38
CA SER A 498 -19.05 -26.44 35.60
C SER A 498 -17.96 -27.06 34.69
N LEU A 499 -17.88 -26.61 33.43
CA LEU A 499 -16.91 -27.12 32.44
C LEU A 499 -15.49 -26.83 32.85
N VAL A 500 -15.20 -25.68 33.47
CA VAL A 500 -13.85 -25.25 33.84
C VAL A 500 -13.55 -25.33 35.33
N PHE A 501 -14.48 -25.82 36.15
CA PHE A 501 -14.33 -25.85 37.60
C PHE A 501 -13.04 -26.51 38.12
N ASN A 502 -12.64 -27.64 37.50
CA ASN A 502 -11.39 -28.35 37.80
C ASN A 502 -10.38 -28.26 36.66
N ALA A 503 -10.57 -27.34 35.70
CA ALA A 503 -9.65 -27.20 34.59
C ALA A 503 -8.44 -26.34 35.01
N SER A 504 -7.24 -26.78 34.69
CA SER A 504 -6.04 -25.96 34.84
C SER A 504 -6.12 -24.74 33.93
N ASP A 505 -5.62 -23.60 34.37
CA ASP A 505 -5.36 -22.42 33.55
C ASP A 505 -3.88 -22.30 33.14
N ALA A 506 -3.04 -23.22 33.59
CA ALA A 506 -1.67 -23.35 33.14
C ALA A 506 -1.63 -23.95 31.71
N VAL A 507 -1.02 -23.23 30.81
CA VAL A 507 -0.79 -23.69 29.44
C VAL A 507 0.66 -24.13 29.32
N GLU A 508 0.87 -25.39 28.95
CA GLU A 508 2.20 -25.94 28.71
C GLU A 508 2.85 -25.27 27.50
N ASP A 509 4.18 -25.19 27.53
CA ASP A 509 4.93 -24.65 26.38
C ASP A 509 4.84 -25.61 25.19
N TYR A 510 4.44 -25.06 24.07
CA TYR A 510 4.42 -25.75 22.79
C TYR A 510 4.92 -24.84 21.67
N ARG A 511 5.47 -25.43 20.62
CA ARG A 511 5.79 -24.67 19.42
C ARG A 511 4.52 -24.38 18.61
N SER A 512 4.49 -23.22 18.00
CA SER A 512 3.38 -22.79 17.15
C SER A 512 2.93 -23.91 16.21
N ASN A 513 1.62 -24.20 16.23
CA ASN A 513 1.01 -25.10 15.28
C ASN A 513 0.61 -24.30 14.02
N ASN A 514 1.04 -24.77 12.87
CA ASN A 514 0.80 -24.10 11.58
C ASN A 514 -0.67 -23.87 11.25
N ASP A 515 -1.60 -24.68 11.78
CA ASP A 515 -3.02 -24.60 11.48
C ASP A 515 -3.73 -23.45 12.20
N THR A 516 -3.28 -23.07 13.41
CA THR A 516 -3.93 -22.05 14.23
C THR A 516 -3.01 -20.89 14.62
N TYR A 517 -1.73 -20.91 14.23
CA TYR A 517 -0.73 -19.91 14.63
C TYR A 517 -0.66 -19.66 16.14
N GLY A 518 -0.91 -20.73 16.91
CA GLY A 518 -1.06 -20.69 18.34
C GLY A 518 0.24 -20.49 19.10
N SER A 519 0.12 -20.01 20.31
CA SER A 519 1.19 -19.95 21.31
C SER A 519 0.60 -20.07 22.71
N PRO A 520 1.40 -20.48 23.70
CA PRO A 520 0.94 -20.52 25.10
C PRO A 520 0.38 -19.18 25.58
N ALA A 521 0.98 -18.08 25.14
CA ALA A 521 0.54 -16.74 25.51
C ALA A 521 -0.80 -16.36 24.87
N ARG A 522 -1.05 -16.74 23.60
CA ARG A 522 -2.38 -16.57 22.99
C ARG A 522 -3.43 -17.35 23.73
N ASP A 523 -3.15 -18.58 24.10
CA ASP A 523 -4.11 -19.44 24.79
C ASP A 523 -4.39 -18.93 26.20
N LYS A 524 -3.37 -18.44 26.93
CA LYS A 524 -3.57 -17.73 28.21
C LYS A 524 -4.44 -16.48 28.04
N ALA A 525 -4.26 -15.70 26.96
CA ALA A 525 -5.11 -14.56 26.67
C ALA A 525 -6.58 -14.98 26.43
N MET A 526 -6.82 -16.11 25.74
CA MET A 526 -8.16 -16.67 25.56
C MET A 526 -8.79 -17.15 26.89
N ILE A 527 -8.00 -17.74 27.78
CA ILE A 527 -8.44 -18.14 29.12
C ILE A 527 -8.77 -16.90 29.95
N MET A 528 -7.93 -15.88 29.91
CA MET A 528 -8.17 -14.60 30.56
C MET A 528 -9.50 -13.98 30.11
N GLN A 529 -9.80 -13.93 28.82
CA GLN A 529 -11.09 -13.50 28.30
C GLN A 529 -12.25 -14.34 28.83
N THR A 530 -12.06 -15.65 28.97
CA THR A 530 -13.10 -16.53 29.52
C THR A 530 -13.39 -16.22 30.98
N TYR A 531 -12.37 -15.96 31.80
CA TYR A 531 -12.55 -15.52 33.19
C TYR A 531 -13.31 -14.21 33.27
N LEU A 532 -13.02 -13.24 32.40
CA LEU A 532 -13.76 -11.96 32.33
C LEU A 532 -15.24 -12.19 31.98
N LEU A 533 -15.55 -13.05 31.02
CA LEU A 533 -16.94 -13.42 30.67
C LEU A 533 -17.68 -14.13 31.79
N LEU A 534 -16.96 -14.84 32.67
CA LEU A 534 -17.49 -15.49 33.86
C LEU A 534 -17.55 -14.57 35.08
N GLY A 535 -17.14 -13.31 34.97
CA GLY A 535 -17.10 -12.34 36.06
C GLY A 535 -15.96 -12.56 37.08
N ASN A 536 -14.97 -13.42 36.76
CA ASN A 536 -13.87 -13.72 37.64
C ASN A 536 -12.63 -12.86 37.29
N ILE A 537 -12.72 -11.58 37.67
CA ILE A 537 -11.69 -10.57 37.38
C ILE A 537 -10.37 -10.92 38.08
N GLU A 538 -10.42 -11.46 39.30
CA GLU A 538 -9.24 -11.81 40.08
C GLU A 538 -8.37 -12.84 39.34
N LYS A 539 -8.98 -13.92 38.85
CA LYS A 539 -8.30 -14.95 38.08
C LYS A 539 -7.77 -14.42 36.73
N ALA A 540 -8.54 -13.55 36.07
CA ALA A 540 -8.07 -12.89 34.85
C ALA A 540 -6.78 -12.07 35.11
N LEU A 541 -6.76 -11.29 36.21
CA LEU A 541 -5.59 -10.50 36.59
C LEU A 541 -4.36 -11.35 36.97
N GLN A 542 -4.55 -12.56 37.49
CA GLN A 542 -3.43 -13.49 37.78
C GLN A 542 -2.69 -13.93 36.50
N LEU A 543 -3.39 -13.98 35.35
CA LEU A 543 -2.80 -14.33 34.05
C LEU A 543 -2.16 -13.13 33.33
N ALA A 544 -2.53 -11.90 33.68
CA ALA A 544 -2.08 -10.69 33.02
C ALA A 544 -0.55 -10.52 33.00
N PRO A 545 0.23 -10.84 34.07
CA PRO A 545 1.68 -10.77 34.03
C PRO A 545 2.32 -11.66 32.97
N ASP A 546 1.80 -12.86 32.76
CA ASP A 546 2.32 -13.80 31.78
C ASP A 546 2.06 -13.34 30.35
N VAL A 547 0.84 -12.83 30.10
CA VAL A 547 0.46 -12.24 28.80
C VAL A 547 1.33 -11.00 28.52
N SER A 548 1.50 -10.10 29.49
CA SER A 548 2.34 -8.92 29.35
C SER A 548 3.79 -9.25 29.07
N ARG A 549 4.36 -10.23 29.79
CA ARG A 549 5.74 -10.69 29.57
C ARG A 549 5.92 -11.23 28.15
N ALA A 550 4.95 -11.99 27.65
CA ALA A 550 4.99 -12.48 26.28
C ALA A 550 4.93 -11.34 25.25
N LEU A 551 4.09 -10.31 25.48
CA LEU A 551 4.00 -9.13 24.62
C LEU A 551 5.30 -8.29 24.60
N SER A 552 6.18 -8.48 25.55
CA SER A 552 7.49 -7.81 25.61
C SER A 552 8.58 -8.56 24.84
N SER A 553 8.33 -9.81 24.41
CA SER A 553 9.26 -10.63 23.63
C SER A 553 9.51 -10.05 22.23
N ASP A 554 10.71 -10.33 21.67
CA ASP A 554 11.05 -9.94 20.30
C ASP A 554 10.56 -10.96 19.26
N TYR A 555 10.25 -12.18 19.70
CA TYR A 555 9.76 -13.25 18.82
C TYR A 555 8.33 -13.63 19.20
N ILE A 556 7.38 -12.91 18.61
CA ILE A 556 5.96 -13.09 18.90
C ILE A 556 5.14 -13.11 17.59
N SER A 557 4.11 -13.96 17.51
CA SER A 557 3.22 -13.97 16.34
C SER A 557 2.22 -12.82 16.38
N THR A 558 1.79 -12.36 15.20
CA THR A 558 0.76 -11.31 15.04
C THR A 558 -0.50 -11.66 15.81
N GLN A 559 -0.91 -12.91 15.79
CA GLN A 559 -2.09 -13.39 16.50
C GLN A 559 -1.92 -13.34 18.03
N THR A 560 -0.74 -13.69 18.54
CA THR A 560 -0.46 -13.58 19.98
C THR A 560 -0.53 -12.13 20.45
N VAL A 561 0.01 -11.20 19.65
CA VAL A 561 -0.08 -9.77 19.96
C VAL A 561 -1.54 -9.31 19.97
N ALA A 562 -2.32 -9.68 18.96
CA ALA A 562 -3.70 -9.27 18.85
C ALA A 562 -4.57 -9.79 20.01
N PHE A 563 -4.50 -11.09 20.32
CA PHE A 563 -5.24 -11.67 21.44
C PHE A 563 -4.77 -11.13 22.79
N GLY A 564 -3.45 -10.99 22.99
CA GLY A 564 -2.89 -10.45 24.22
C GLY A 564 -3.35 -9.01 24.47
N LEU A 565 -3.22 -8.13 23.49
CA LEU A 565 -3.68 -6.75 23.62
C LEU A 565 -5.19 -6.67 23.83
N THR A 566 -5.98 -7.47 23.09
CA THR A 566 -7.44 -7.48 23.25
C THR A 566 -7.85 -7.93 24.65
N ALA A 567 -7.24 -9.01 25.18
CA ALA A 567 -7.57 -9.49 26.52
C ALA A 567 -7.14 -8.51 27.62
N MET A 568 -5.99 -7.85 27.45
CA MET A 568 -5.51 -6.82 28.39
C MET A 568 -6.34 -5.55 28.38
N ALA A 569 -7.04 -5.27 27.29
CA ALA A 569 -7.91 -4.10 27.14
C ALA A 569 -9.33 -4.30 27.68
N GLN A 570 -9.79 -5.54 27.83
CA GLN A 570 -11.09 -5.93 28.40
C GLN A 570 -11.06 -5.95 29.92
#